data_ad9ffdf5e1bfb6ddaea10c86f9d16f12
#
_entry.id   ad9ffdf5e1bfb6ddaea10c86f9d16f12
#
_cell.length_a   1.000
_cell.length_b   1.000
_cell.length_c   1.000
_cell.angle_alpha   90.00
_cell.angle_beta   90.00
_cell.angle_gamma   90.00
#
_symmetry.space_group_name_H-M   'P 1'
#
loop_
_entity.id
_entity.type
_entity.pdbx_description
1 polymer ?
#
loop_
_entity_poly.entity_id
_entity_poly.type
_entity_poly.pdbx_seq_one_letter_code
_entity_poly.pdbx_strand_id
1 'polypeptide(L)'
;MRLPPLWRISACAALVGLGQNGLLVALPVLVERFGLSLSQWAGLILLGSMLFLLGSPFWGRVADRHGARGVVIQALLGYVTSFALIGAALWAATQGWLSEGALLAVVALARVLYGLTVSGMVPACQQWSLALHGGEERVKALAAISAGLSSGRLLGPLVAAASLSLSAHAPFVVMLLCGALALLMLQGIPTPRVPSAADQTAQLPRGTLDLLPCLAIALLLAISVSLMQLGLPGALQGRLDIDATQAGHLMGILLSLGALSALAAQLGITRRHRLSGYTLLVLGALGLVAGYGLLTIAVGPAGFGLGIMIASVGAALAVPGYTDAATRQRPPGASAGLLAMAHTLGYGVATLTVSLVTASRLLSLSLAAACVLMLLVPMTRSRFQTTRAVSRIATTHD
;
A
#
# COMPACT_ATOMS: atom_id res chain seq x y z
N MET A 1 -22.26 18.64 2.33
CA MET A 1 -22.46 17.24 1.85
C MET A 1 -21.47 16.33 2.57
N ARG A 2 -21.92 15.36 3.36
CA ARG A 2 -20.98 14.40 4.01
C ARG A 2 -20.61 13.34 2.98
N LEU A 3 -19.31 13.11 2.78
CA LEU A 3 -18.81 12.02 1.91
C LEU A 3 -19.39 10.66 2.35
N PRO A 4 -19.69 9.74 1.40
CA PRO A 4 -20.12 8.38 1.74
C PRO A 4 -19.13 7.67 2.66
N PRO A 5 -19.56 6.77 3.56
CA PRO A 5 -18.69 6.08 4.53
C PRO A 5 -17.47 5.42 3.89
N LEU A 6 -17.66 4.77 2.74
CA LEU A 6 -16.59 4.10 2.00
C LEU A 6 -15.41 5.03 1.66
N TRP A 7 -15.69 6.25 1.17
CA TRP A 7 -14.64 7.21 0.81
C TRP A 7 -13.96 7.82 2.03
N ARG A 8 -14.67 7.94 3.16
CA ARG A 8 -14.10 8.42 4.43
C ARG A 8 -13.13 7.39 5.01
N ILE A 9 -13.45 6.09 4.92
CA ILE A 9 -12.56 5.00 5.31
C ILE A 9 -11.37 4.91 4.33
N SER A 10 -11.62 5.09 3.04
CA SER A 10 -10.58 5.13 2.00
C SER A 10 -9.57 6.28 2.23
N ALA A 11 -10.05 7.44 2.68
CA ALA A 11 -9.18 8.57 3.06
C ALA A 11 -8.23 8.23 4.21
N CYS A 12 -8.65 7.39 5.18
CA CYS A 12 -7.75 6.92 6.23
C CYS A 12 -6.61 6.05 5.66
N ALA A 13 -6.92 5.16 4.71
CA ALA A 13 -5.90 4.37 4.03
C ALA A 13 -4.92 5.25 3.21
N ALA A 14 -5.40 6.37 2.65
CA ALA A 14 -4.57 7.33 1.92
C ALA A 14 -3.43 7.91 2.77
N LEU A 15 -3.65 8.10 4.07
CA LEU A 15 -2.64 8.66 4.98
C LEU A 15 -1.38 7.79 5.06
N VAL A 16 -1.51 6.46 4.92
CA VAL A 16 -0.34 5.57 4.91
C VAL A 16 0.56 5.89 3.72
N GLY A 17 -0.01 6.02 2.52
CA GLY A 17 0.74 6.40 1.33
C GLY A 17 1.29 7.83 1.40
N LEU A 18 0.48 8.75 1.90
CA LEU A 18 0.85 10.17 2.07
C LEU A 18 2.03 10.33 3.03
N GLY A 19 1.97 9.70 4.22
CA GLY A 19 3.02 9.79 5.23
C GLY A 19 4.34 9.14 4.79
N GLN A 20 4.29 7.97 4.16
CA GLN A 20 5.51 7.27 3.69
C GLN A 20 6.21 8.04 2.58
N ASN A 21 5.49 8.44 1.55
CA ASN A 21 6.09 9.11 0.40
C ASN A 21 6.42 10.59 0.69
N GLY A 22 5.63 11.25 1.54
CA GLY A 22 5.94 12.60 1.99
C GLY A 22 7.24 12.69 2.78
N LEU A 23 7.51 11.72 3.66
CA LEU A 23 8.77 11.66 4.40
C LEU A 23 9.98 11.46 3.49
N LEU A 24 9.85 10.64 2.44
CA LEU A 24 10.91 10.44 1.45
C LEU A 24 11.28 11.73 0.72
N VAL A 25 10.31 12.55 0.37
CA VAL A 25 10.54 13.86 -0.29
C VAL A 25 11.20 14.86 0.65
N ALA A 26 10.89 14.82 1.94
CA ALA A 26 11.53 15.67 2.93
C ALA A 26 12.99 15.29 3.23
N LEU A 27 13.41 14.08 2.87
CA LEU A 27 14.70 13.50 3.26
C LEU A 27 15.93 14.38 2.94
N PRO A 28 16.11 14.95 1.75
CA PRO A 28 17.26 15.79 1.44
C PRO A 28 17.38 16.99 2.39
N VAL A 29 16.26 17.66 2.67
CA VAL A 29 16.21 18.82 3.58
C VAL A 29 16.50 18.40 5.02
N LEU A 30 16.05 17.21 5.43
CA LEU A 30 16.31 16.67 6.76
C LEU A 30 17.80 16.34 6.96
N VAL A 31 18.43 15.74 5.96
CA VAL A 31 19.88 15.44 5.99
C VAL A 31 20.69 16.72 6.07
N GLU A 32 20.36 17.72 5.26
CA GLU A 32 21.10 18.98 5.19
C GLU A 32 21.00 19.81 6.50
N ARG A 33 19.82 19.81 7.14
CA ARG A 33 19.54 20.76 8.23
C ARG A 33 19.73 20.19 9.65
N PHE A 34 19.72 18.88 9.84
CA PHE A 34 19.61 18.29 11.18
C PHE A 34 20.77 17.38 11.58
N GLY A 35 21.89 17.42 10.85
CA GLY A 35 23.14 16.74 11.21
C GLY A 35 23.11 15.21 11.10
N LEU A 36 21.95 14.57 10.96
CA LEU A 36 21.86 13.13 10.77
C LEU A 36 22.20 12.73 9.33
N SER A 37 23.04 11.70 9.18
CA SER A 37 23.42 11.18 7.86
C SER A 37 22.23 10.57 7.09
N LEU A 38 22.37 10.48 5.77
CA LEU A 38 21.37 9.81 4.91
C LEU A 38 21.13 8.35 5.36
N SER A 39 22.18 7.63 5.79
CA SER A 39 22.05 6.25 6.28
C SER A 39 21.26 6.15 7.58
N GLN A 40 21.40 7.11 8.50
CA GLN A 40 20.60 7.16 9.73
C GLN A 40 19.12 7.42 9.41
N TRP A 41 18.81 8.39 8.56
CA TRP A 41 17.44 8.64 8.12
C TRP A 41 16.82 7.43 7.36
N ALA A 42 17.58 6.80 6.47
CA ALA A 42 17.15 5.60 5.78
C ALA A 42 16.88 4.45 6.76
N GLY A 43 17.73 4.27 7.77
CA GLY A 43 17.53 3.30 8.84
C GLY A 43 16.26 3.57 9.65
N LEU A 44 15.95 4.83 9.97
CA LEU A 44 14.73 5.22 10.66
C LEU A 44 13.46 4.91 9.84
N ILE A 45 13.50 5.15 8.52
CA ILE A 45 12.39 4.82 7.62
C ILE A 45 12.20 3.30 7.54
N LEU A 46 13.31 2.56 7.41
CA LEU A 46 13.31 1.11 7.37
C LEU A 46 12.76 0.51 8.66
N LEU A 47 13.18 1.02 9.83
CA LEU A 47 12.70 0.58 11.14
C LEU A 47 11.18 0.63 11.22
N GLY A 48 10.56 1.76 10.86
CA GLY A 48 9.11 1.89 10.85
C GLY A 48 8.44 0.91 9.88
N SER A 49 9.04 0.68 8.71
CA SER A 49 8.48 -0.21 7.68
C SER A 49 8.58 -1.70 8.07
N MET A 50 9.69 -2.10 8.70
CA MET A 50 9.88 -3.49 9.15
C MET A 50 8.87 -3.91 10.21
N LEU A 51 8.44 -3.00 11.08
CA LEU A 51 7.43 -3.28 12.08
C LEU A 51 6.04 -3.60 11.49
N PHE A 52 5.77 -3.22 10.23
CA PHE A 52 4.57 -3.65 9.52
C PHE A 52 4.50 -5.17 9.30
N LEU A 53 5.64 -5.86 9.26
CA LEU A 53 5.68 -7.33 9.13
C LEU A 53 4.93 -8.03 10.27
N LEU A 54 5.14 -7.57 11.48
CA LEU A 54 4.53 -8.14 12.68
C LEU A 54 3.20 -7.46 13.02
N GLY A 55 3.14 -6.14 12.85
CA GLY A 55 1.99 -5.33 13.23
C GLY A 55 0.76 -5.58 12.35
N SER A 56 0.92 -5.72 11.02
CA SER A 56 -0.23 -5.89 10.13
C SER A 56 -1.04 -7.17 10.39
N PRO A 57 -0.43 -8.36 10.54
CA PRO A 57 -1.19 -9.55 10.89
C PRO A 57 -1.78 -9.52 12.31
N PHE A 58 -1.09 -8.87 13.25
CA PHE A 58 -1.58 -8.69 14.62
C PHE A 58 -2.87 -7.84 14.62
N TRP A 59 -2.80 -6.63 14.08
CA TRP A 59 -3.94 -5.72 14.03
C TRP A 59 -5.08 -6.21 13.15
N GLY A 60 -4.78 -6.95 12.10
CA GLY A 60 -5.80 -7.61 11.29
C GLY A 60 -6.67 -8.56 12.12
N ARG A 61 -6.04 -9.39 12.97
CA ARG A 61 -6.74 -10.28 13.92
C ARG A 61 -7.50 -9.50 15.00
N VAL A 62 -6.91 -8.41 15.49
CA VAL A 62 -7.59 -7.54 16.47
C VAL A 62 -8.82 -6.90 15.84
N ALA A 63 -8.74 -6.44 14.59
CA ALA A 63 -9.88 -5.87 13.86
C ALA A 63 -11.04 -6.89 13.71
N ASP A 64 -10.71 -8.15 13.40
CA ASP A 64 -11.73 -9.21 13.29
C ASP A 64 -12.39 -9.53 14.64
N ARG A 65 -11.63 -9.51 15.75
CA ARG A 65 -12.14 -9.88 17.08
C ARG A 65 -12.84 -8.74 17.82
N HIS A 66 -12.33 -7.52 17.70
CA HIS A 66 -12.76 -6.37 18.50
C HIS A 66 -13.39 -5.24 17.65
N GLY A 67 -13.45 -5.44 16.33
CA GLY A 67 -14.00 -4.47 15.38
C GLY A 67 -12.94 -3.54 14.78
N ALA A 68 -13.07 -3.31 13.49
CA ALA A 68 -12.11 -2.54 12.69
C ALA A 68 -12.04 -1.05 13.08
N ARG A 69 -13.16 -0.45 13.49
CA ARG A 69 -13.20 0.98 13.85
C ARG A 69 -12.19 1.34 14.93
N GLY A 70 -12.10 0.51 15.99
CA GLY A 70 -11.15 0.73 17.09
C GLY A 70 -9.70 0.70 16.60
N VAL A 71 -9.37 -0.25 15.72
CA VAL A 71 -8.03 -0.37 15.12
C VAL A 71 -7.72 0.81 14.20
N VAL A 72 -8.67 1.30 13.38
CA VAL A 72 -8.46 2.48 12.54
C VAL A 72 -8.22 3.73 13.38
N ILE A 73 -9.01 3.95 14.45
CA ILE A 73 -8.82 5.09 15.37
C ILE A 73 -7.45 5.00 16.03
N GLN A 74 -7.07 3.84 16.56
CA GLN A 74 -5.76 3.61 17.18
C GLN A 74 -4.62 3.88 16.19
N ALA A 75 -4.74 3.42 14.93
CA ALA A 75 -3.76 3.66 13.89
C ALA A 75 -3.65 5.15 13.51
N LEU A 76 -4.77 5.88 13.47
CA LEU A 76 -4.77 7.34 13.25
C LEU A 76 -4.14 8.11 14.43
N LEU A 77 -4.43 7.71 15.66
CA LEU A 77 -3.78 8.29 16.83
C LEU A 77 -2.27 8.06 16.79
N GLY A 78 -1.83 6.86 16.47
CA GLY A 78 -0.41 6.54 16.30
C GLY A 78 0.25 7.34 15.16
N TYR A 79 -0.47 7.53 14.05
CA TYR A 79 -0.03 8.37 12.94
C TYR A 79 0.17 9.83 13.39
N VAL A 80 -0.85 10.43 14.00
CA VAL A 80 -0.81 11.82 14.52
C VAL A 80 0.32 11.98 15.53
N THR A 81 0.42 11.07 16.51
CA THR A 81 1.44 11.15 17.56
C THR A 81 2.84 11.00 16.99
N SER A 82 3.04 10.08 16.03
CA SER A 82 4.36 9.90 15.39
C SER A 82 4.81 11.15 14.66
N PHE A 83 3.95 11.76 13.83
CA PHE A 83 4.31 12.97 13.10
C PHE A 83 4.43 14.20 14.03
N ALA A 84 3.64 14.26 15.10
CA ALA A 84 3.80 15.27 16.15
C ALA A 84 5.16 15.16 16.85
N LEU A 85 5.58 13.95 17.22
CA LEU A 85 6.89 13.71 17.85
C LEU A 85 8.05 14.07 16.91
N ILE A 86 7.98 13.70 15.63
CA ILE A 86 9.01 14.08 14.67
C ILE A 86 9.06 15.60 14.52
N GLY A 87 7.92 16.24 14.28
CA GLY A 87 7.85 17.72 14.15
C GLY A 87 8.36 18.45 15.38
N ALA A 88 7.98 18.00 16.57
CA ALA A 88 8.45 18.59 17.84
C ALA A 88 9.95 18.37 18.05
N ALA A 89 10.47 17.18 17.73
CA ALA A 89 11.90 16.88 17.86
C ALA A 89 12.75 17.75 16.90
N LEU A 90 12.30 17.89 15.65
CA LEU A 90 12.96 18.76 14.67
C LEU A 90 12.94 20.22 15.12
N TRP A 91 11.81 20.68 15.62
CA TRP A 91 11.70 22.05 16.16
C TRP A 91 12.63 22.26 17.37
N ALA A 92 12.64 21.33 18.33
CA ALA A 92 13.53 21.39 19.49
C ALA A 92 15.01 21.35 19.10
N ALA A 93 15.37 20.59 18.06
CA ALA A 93 16.73 20.56 17.51
C ALA A 93 17.13 21.92 16.90
N THR A 94 16.23 22.61 16.20
CA THR A 94 16.49 23.96 15.67
C THR A 94 16.70 25.01 16.76
N GLN A 95 16.12 24.79 17.96
CA GLN A 95 16.34 25.64 19.15
C GLN A 95 17.63 25.26 19.90
N GLY A 96 18.36 24.24 19.48
CA GLY A 96 19.54 23.75 20.18
C GLY A 96 19.24 22.96 21.47
N TRP A 97 17.97 22.56 21.69
CA TRP A 97 17.56 21.83 22.90
C TRP A 97 17.84 20.33 22.83
N LEU A 98 18.04 19.80 21.64
CA LEU A 98 18.35 18.38 21.42
C LEU A 98 19.70 18.22 20.75
N SER A 99 20.52 17.31 21.27
CA SER A 99 21.70 16.82 20.58
C SER A 99 21.30 15.90 19.41
N GLU A 100 22.21 15.68 18.46
CA GLU A 100 21.98 14.75 17.33
C GLU A 100 21.56 13.35 17.80
N GLY A 101 22.21 12.81 18.85
CA GLY A 101 21.87 11.51 19.42
C GLY A 101 20.47 11.48 20.05
N ALA A 102 20.06 12.56 20.73
CA ALA A 102 18.72 12.68 21.30
C ALA A 102 17.67 12.81 20.18
N LEU A 103 17.94 13.59 19.13
CA LEU A 103 17.09 13.68 17.95
C LEU A 103 16.90 12.32 17.29
N LEU A 104 18.00 11.58 17.06
CA LEU A 104 17.94 10.22 16.50
C LEU A 104 17.06 9.31 17.35
N ALA A 105 17.21 9.33 18.67
CA ALA A 105 16.42 8.50 19.60
C ALA A 105 14.92 8.83 19.57
N VAL A 106 14.55 10.13 19.58
CA VAL A 106 13.15 10.56 19.55
C VAL A 106 12.51 10.21 18.20
N VAL A 107 13.21 10.43 17.09
CA VAL A 107 12.71 10.05 15.76
C VAL A 107 12.60 8.52 15.65
N ALA A 108 13.55 7.75 16.20
CA ALA A 108 13.46 6.29 16.23
C ALA A 108 12.21 5.83 17.02
N LEU A 109 11.96 6.41 18.19
CA LEU A 109 10.75 6.13 18.98
C LEU A 109 9.48 6.46 18.19
N ALA A 110 9.44 7.60 17.51
CA ALA A 110 8.31 7.98 16.65
C ALA A 110 8.09 6.99 15.51
N ARG A 111 9.18 6.46 14.90
CA ARG A 111 9.11 5.45 13.83
C ARG A 111 8.68 4.08 14.34
N VAL A 112 9.10 3.69 15.55
CA VAL A 112 8.62 2.47 16.22
C VAL A 112 7.12 2.60 16.51
N LEU A 113 6.69 3.71 17.08
CA LEU A 113 5.27 3.97 17.35
C LEU A 113 4.45 3.93 16.05
N TYR A 114 4.93 4.59 14.99
CA TYR A 114 4.31 4.53 13.67
C TYR A 114 4.17 3.10 13.16
N GLY A 115 5.27 2.35 13.14
CA GLY A 115 5.30 0.99 12.62
C GLY A 115 4.38 0.03 13.38
N LEU A 116 4.36 0.12 14.71
CA LEU A 116 3.51 -0.73 15.55
C LEU A 116 2.03 -0.39 15.45
N THR A 117 1.68 0.89 15.30
CA THR A 117 0.28 1.34 15.33
C THR A 117 -0.33 1.43 13.93
N VAL A 118 0.33 2.11 13.00
CA VAL A 118 -0.21 2.41 11.66
C VAL A 118 -0.28 1.17 10.76
N SER A 119 0.49 0.12 11.08
CA SER A 119 0.45 -1.17 10.37
C SER A 119 -0.94 -1.81 10.33
N GLY A 120 -1.83 -1.48 11.27
CA GLY A 120 -3.22 -1.91 11.30
C GLY A 120 -4.16 -1.13 10.38
N MET A 121 -3.75 0.02 9.85
CA MET A 121 -4.63 0.92 9.11
C MET A 121 -5.27 0.26 7.89
N VAL A 122 -4.46 -0.28 6.99
CA VAL A 122 -4.95 -0.86 5.72
C VAL A 122 -5.80 -2.12 5.96
N PRO A 123 -5.35 -3.12 6.75
CA PRO A 123 -6.16 -4.30 7.06
C PRO A 123 -7.51 -3.97 7.70
N ALA A 124 -7.51 -3.04 8.67
CA ALA A 124 -8.74 -2.64 9.33
C ALA A 124 -9.68 -1.84 8.42
N CYS A 125 -9.17 -0.95 7.56
CA CYS A 125 -9.98 -0.26 6.55
C CYS A 125 -10.61 -1.23 5.56
N GLN A 126 -9.88 -2.25 5.11
CA GLN A 126 -10.40 -3.29 4.22
C GLN A 126 -11.50 -4.11 4.92
N GLN A 127 -11.26 -4.56 6.15
CA GLN A 127 -12.24 -5.30 6.94
C GLN A 127 -13.50 -4.46 7.19
N TRP A 128 -13.36 -3.19 7.60
CA TRP A 128 -14.49 -2.30 7.84
C TRP A 128 -15.32 -2.04 6.58
N SER A 129 -14.63 -1.80 5.46
CA SER A 129 -15.30 -1.59 4.18
C SER A 129 -16.06 -2.82 3.71
N LEU A 130 -15.49 -4.02 3.89
CA LEU A 130 -16.14 -5.28 3.56
C LEU A 130 -17.35 -5.57 4.47
N ALA A 131 -17.26 -5.19 5.75
CA ALA A 131 -18.37 -5.35 6.69
C ALA A 131 -19.56 -4.40 6.40
N LEU A 132 -19.29 -3.22 5.82
CA LEU A 132 -20.32 -2.27 5.42
C LEU A 132 -20.91 -2.56 4.02
N HIS A 133 -20.09 -3.11 3.11
CA HIS A 133 -20.39 -3.27 1.68
C HIS A 133 -20.11 -4.72 1.26
N GLY A 134 -20.70 -5.68 1.97
CA GLY A 134 -20.58 -7.11 1.66
C GLY A 134 -21.31 -7.53 0.37
N GLY A 135 -21.35 -8.83 0.08
CA GLY A 135 -22.04 -9.38 -1.07
C GLY A 135 -21.44 -8.95 -2.40
N GLU A 136 -22.23 -8.42 -3.31
CA GLU A 136 -21.82 -8.04 -4.67
C GLU A 136 -20.89 -6.81 -4.70
N GLU A 137 -20.88 -5.96 -3.67
CA GLU A 137 -20.07 -4.75 -3.61
C GLU A 137 -18.65 -4.95 -3.04
N ARG A 138 -18.26 -6.18 -2.68
CA ARG A 138 -16.94 -6.48 -2.07
C ARG A 138 -15.76 -5.93 -2.88
N VAL A 139 -15.74 -6.19 -4.19
CA VAL A 139 -14.67 -5.75 -5.09
C VAL A 139 -14.60 -4.23 -5.15
N LYS A 140 -15.75 -3.56 -5.19
CA LYS A 140 -15.85 -2.10 -5.14
C LYS A 140 -15.29 -1.54 -3.84
N ALA A 141 -15.61 -2.15 -2.69
CA ALA A 141 -15.12 -1.75 -1.39
C ALA A 141 -13.59 -1.86 -1.31
N LEU A 142 -13.02 -2.99 -1.75
CA LEU A 142 -11.57 -3.21 -1.78
C LEU A 142 -10.85 -2.27 -2.76
N ALA A 143 -11.44 -2.04 -3.95
CA ALA A 143 -10.90 -1.09 -4.93
C ALA A 143 -10.90 0.35 -4.40
N ALA A 144 -11.91 0.75 -3.64
CA ALA A 144 -11.96 2.08 -3.02
C ALA A 144 -10.82 2.27 -1.97
N ILE A 145 -10.54 1.25 -1.15
CA ILE A 145 -9.41 1.31 -0.21
C ILE A 145 -8.07 1.38 -0.96
N SER A 146 -7.92 0.60 -2.02
CA SER A 146 -6.74 0.64 -2.89
C SER A 146 -6.57 2.00 -3.57
N ALA A 147 -7.68 2.61 -4.04
CA ALA A 147 -7.69 3.95 -4.62
C ALA A 147 -7.26 5.01 -3.60
N GLY A 148 -7.71 4.90 -2.35
CA GLY A 148 -7.24 5.75 -1.24
C GLY A 148 -5.74 5.66 -1.08
N LEU A 149 -5.20 4.46 -0.93
CA LEU A 149 -3.76 4.24 -0.77
C LEU A 149 -2.95 4.79 -1.96
N SER A 150 -3.43 4.59 -3.19
CA SER A 150 -2.80 5.11 -4.41
C SER A 150 -2.86 6.64 -4.47
N SER A 151 -3.99 7.25 -4.08
CA SER A 151 -4.13 8.70 -3.97
C SER A 151 -3.14 9.28 -2.95
N GLY A 152 -2.97 8.63 -1.80
CA GLY A 152 -2.00 9.05 -0.79
C GLY A 152 -0.56 8.98 -1.31
N ARG A 153 -0.21 7.93 -2.03
CA ARG A 153 1.12 7.78 -2.66
C ARG A 153 1.39 8.85 -3.73
N LEU A 154 0.37 9.25 -4.48
CA LEU A 154 0.47 10.29 -5.50
C LEU A 154 0.55 11.70 -4.87
N LEU A 155 -0.32 11.98 -3.91
CA LEU A 155 -0.43 13.30 -3.27
C LEU A 155 0.67 13.55 -2.23
N GLY A 156 1.21 12.49 -1.60
CA GLY A 156 2.25 12.61 -0.58
C GLY A 156 3.45 13.44 -0.99
N PRO A 157 4.13 13.12 -2.11
CA PRO A 157 5.22 13.91 -2.64
C PRO A 157 4.84 15.36 -2.94
N LEU A 158 3.69 15.59 -3.55
CA LEU A 158 3.21 16.93 -3.92
C LEU A 158 2.95 17.78 -2.68
N VAL A 159 2.24 17.22 -1.68
CA VAL A 159 1.93 17.90 -0.42
C VAL A 159 3.21 18.18 0.37
N ALA A 160 4.14 17.23 0.44
CA ALA A 160 5.41 17.42 1.11
C ALA A 160 6.25 18.51 0.42
N ALA A 161 6.41 18.44 -0.90
CA ALA A 161 7.16 19.43 -1.66
C ALA A 161 6.57 20.85 -1.51
N ALA A 162 5.23 20.98 -1.64
CA ALA A 162 4.54 22.25 -1.45
C ALA A 162 4.68 22.77 0.00
N SER A 163 4.65 21.90 1.00
CA SER A 163 4.81 22.34 2.39
C SER A 163 6.27 22.66 2.75
N LEU A 164 7.26 21.99 2.16
CA LEU A 164 8.68 22.32 2.34
C LEU A 164 9.03 23.73 1.89
N SER A 165 8.32 24.31 0.90
CA SER A 165 8.51 25.69 0.51
C SER A 165 8.18 26.71 1.61
N LEU A 166 7.37 26.30 2.62
CA LEU A 166 7.02 27.13 3.78
C LEU A 166 8.06 26.99 4.89
N SER A 167 8.42 25.77 5.25
CA SER A 167 9.46 25.46 6.23
C SER A 167 9.81 23.98 6.23
N ALA A 168 10.98 23.62 6.81
CA ALA A 168 11.39 22.24 7.00
C ALA A 168 10.45 21.43 7.93
N HIS A 169 9.69 22.10 8.80
CA HIS A 169 8.74 21.48 9.73
C HIS A 169 7.33 21.32 9.14
N ALA A 170 6.98 22.14 8.14
CA ALA A 170 5.64 22.21 7.59
C ALA A 170 5.10 20.85 7.08
N PRO A 171 5.86 19.96 6.44
CA PRO A 171 5.38 18.64 6.04
C PRO A 171 4.82 17.84 7.22
N PHE A 172 5.49 17.88 8.37
CA PHE A 172 5.07 17.14 9.58
C PHE A 172 3.80 17.71 10.20
N VAL A 173 3.66 19.02 10.20
CA VAL A 173 2.41 19.71 10.63
C VAL A 173 1.27 19.34 9.70
N VAL A 174 1.47 19.36 8.38
CA VAL A 174 0.44 18.98 7.41
C VAL A 174 0.03 17.51 7.59
N MET A 175 0.99 16.59 7.79
CA MET A 175 0.68 15.18 8.05
C MET A 175 -0.14 15.00 9.33
N LEU A 176 0.23 15.71 10.41
CA LEU A 176 -0.52 15.73 11.67
C LEU A 176 -1.95 16.23 11.45
N LEU A 177 -2.13 17.36 10.77
CA LEU A 177 -3.46 17.94 10.49
C LEU A 177 -4.31 17.02 9.62
N CYS A 178 -3.73 16.37 8.60
CA CYS A 178 -4.44 15.39 7.79
C CYS A 178 -4.91 14.19 8.63
N GLY A 179 -4.08 13.70 9.55
CA GLY A 179 -4.45 12.63 10.48
C GLY A 179 -5.57 13.05 11.45
N ALA A 180 -5.48 14.25 12.01
CA ALA A 180 -6.52 14.81 12.88
C ALA A 180 -7.84 15.00 12.13
N LEU A 181 -7.80 15.51 10.89
CA LEU A 181 -8.97 15.64 10.03
C LEU A 181 -9.61 14.27 9.75
N ALA A 182 -8.81 13.24 9.47
CA ALA A 182 -9.32 11.89 9.25
C ALA A 182 -10.03 11.34 10.50
N LEU A 183 -9.53 11.60 11.71
CA LEU A 183 -10.22 11.24 12.96
C LEU A 183 -11.61 11.89 13.03
N LEU A 184 -11.72 13.18 12.69
CA LEU A 184 -13.01 13.88 12.65
C LEU A 184 -13.94 13.29 11.57
N MET A 185 -13.39 12.89 10.41
CA MET A 185 -14.17 12.30 9.33
C MET A 185 -14.76 10.93 9.70
N LEU A 186 -14.21 10.20 10.66
CA LEU A 186 -14.74 8.90 11.11
C LEU A 186 -16.00 9.02 11.98
N GLN A 187 -16.36 10.20 12.45
CA GLN A 187 -17.55 10.40 13.28
C GLN A 187 -18.82 10.04 12.50
N GLY A 188 -19.70 9.25 13.14
CA GLY A 188 -20.98 8.86 12.58
C GLY A 188 -20.91 7.80 11.46
N ILE A 189 -19.76 7.16 11.23
CA ILE A 189 -19.72 5.95 10.39
C ILE A 189 -20.26 4.77 11.20
N PRO A 190 -21.21 3.97 10.64
CA PRO A 190 -21.73 2.79 11.33
C PRO A 190 -20.62 1.80 11.69
N THR A 191 -20.74 1.22 12.87
CA THR A 191 -19.86 0.13 13.29
C THR A 191 -20.64 -1.17 13.14
N PRO A 192 -20.32 -2.04 12.16
CA PRO A 192 -20.96 -3.34 12.02
C PRO A 192 -20.79 -4.15 13.30
N ARG A 193 -21.80 -4.97 13.63
CA ARG A 193 -21.66 -5.91 14.75
C ARG A 193 -20.48 -6.84 14.50
N VAL A 194 -19.61 -7.00 15.50
CA VAL A 194 -18.58 -8.01 15.49
C VAL A 194 -19.30 -9.36 15.59
N PRO A 195 -19.05 -10.34 14.71
CA PRO A 195 -19.62 -11.69 14.84
C PRO A 195 -19.32 -12.25 16.22
N SER A 196 -20.30 -12.96 16.82
CA SER A 196 -20.10 -13.55 18.14
C SER A 196 -18.99 -14.62 18.09
N ALA A 197 -18.41 -14.94 19.23
CA ALA A 197 -17.40 -16.01 19.32
C ALA A 197 -17.94 -17.34 18.77
N ALA A 198 -19.25 -17.60 18.90
CA ALA A 198 -19.92 -18.79 18.35
C ALA A 198 -19.97 -18.77 16.80
N ASP A 199 -20.20 -17.61 16.17
CA ASP A 199 -20.17 -17.46 14.72
C ASP A 199 -18.76 -17.56 14.15
N GLN A 200 -17.75 -17.20 14.95
CA GLN A 200 -16.34 -17.30 14.56
C GLN A 200 -15.80 -18.75 14.64
N THR A 201 -16.29 -19.56 15.56
CA THR A 201 -15.93 -20.99 15.67
C THR A 201 -16.54 -21.83 14.55
N ALA A 202 -17.66 -21.42 13.96
CA ALA A 202 -18.23 -22.04 12.78
C ALA A 202 -17.38 -21.83 11.52
N GLN A 203 -16.56 -20.79 11.48
CA GLN A 203 -15.52 -20.57 10.47
C GLN A 203 -14.22 -21.22 10.93
N LEU A 204 -14.16 -22.57 10.91
CA LEU A 204 -12.92 -23.31 11.18
C LEU A 204 -11.76 -22.71 10.38
N PRO A 205 -10.60 -22.46 11.02
CA PRO A 205 -9.42 -22.00 10.30
C PRO A 205 -8.95 -23.12 9.38
N ARG A 206 -9.35 -23.06 8.10
CA ARG A 206 -8.69 -23.84 7.06
C ARG A 206 -7.21 -23.50 7.12
N GLY A 207 -6.33 -24.50 7.02
CA GLY A 207 -4.88 -24.34 7.23
C GLY A 207 -4.29 -23.14 6.46
N THR A 208 -3.26 -22.50 6.98
CA THR A 208 -2.62 -21.31 6.36
C THR A 208 -2.17 -21.60 4.93
N LEU A 209 -1.96 -22.86 4.58
CA LEU A 209 -1.59 -23.35 3.25
C LEU A 209 -2.59 -22.95 2.15
N ASP A 210 -3.90 -22.89 2.47
CA ASP A 210 -4.90 -22.48 1.48
C ASP A 210 -4.74 -21.02 1.03
N LEU A 211 -4.17 -20.15 1.87
CA LEU A 211 -3.94 -18.75 1.54
C LEU A 211 -2.65 -18.54 0.72
N LEU A 212 -1.80 -19.56 0.67
CA LEU A 212 -0.47 -19.49 0.08
C LEU A 212 -0.47 -18.93 -1.35
N PRO A 213 -1.38 -19.30 -2.28
CA PRO A 213 -1.41 -18.70 -3.61
C PRO A 213 -1.64 -17.18 -3.58
N CYS A 214 -2.55 -16.70 -2.73
CA CYS A 214 -2.82 -15.26 -2.61
C CYS A 214 -1.63 -14.51 -1.99
N LEU A 215 -0.98 -15.11 -0.97
CA LEU A 215 0.22 -14.53 -0.35
C LEU A 215 1.40 -14.50 -1.34
N ALA A 216 1.60 -15.58 -2.11
CA ALA A 216 2.63 -15.64 -3.13
C ALA A 216 2.40 -14.60 -4.25
N ILE A 217 1.15 -14.42 -4.68
CA ILE A 217 0.78 -13.38 -5.65
C ILE A 217 1.08 -11.99 -5.08
N ALA A 218 0.71 -11.71 -3.83
CA ALA A 218 0.97 -10.43 -3.17
C ALA A 218 2.48 -10.16 -3.03
N LEU A 219 3.26 -11.18 -2.63
CA LEU A 219 4.72 -11.13 -2.53
C LEU A 219 5.36 -10.82 -3.89
N LEU A 220 5.00 -11.59 -4.93
CA LEU A 220 5.55 -11.43 -6.28
C LEU A 220 5.16 -10.09 -6.91
N LEU A 221 3.94 -9.60 -6.64
CA LEU A 221 3.53 -8.25 -7.05
C LEU A 221 4.44 -7.18 -6.42
N ALA A 222 4.70 -7.28 -5.12
CA ALA A 222 5.56 -6.33 -4.43
C ALA A 222 7.01 -6.41 -4.92
N ILE A 223 7.52 -7.63 -5.17
CA ILE A 223 8.85 -7.85 -5.76
C ILE A 223 8.90 -7.20 -7.15
N SER A 224 7.95 -7.49 -8.03
CA SER A 224 7.97 -7.00 -9.42
C SER A 224 7.88 -5.47 -9.49
N VAL A 225 7.01 -4.84 -8.69
CA VAL A 225 6.88 -3.38 -8.62
C VAL A 225 8.16 -2.74 -8.09
N SER A 226 8.74 -3.30 -7.01
CA SER A 226 9.95 -2.75 -6.40
C SER A 226 11.17 -2.90 -7.31
N LEU A 227 11.37 -4.06 -7.94
CA LEU A 227 12.47 -4.27 -8.89
C LEU A 227 12.36 -3.33 -10.09
N MET A 228 11.14 -3.08 -10.59
CA MET A 228 10.91 -2.11 -11.67
C MET A 228 11.33 -0.71 -11.21
N GLN A 229 10.90 -0.26 -10.03
CA GLN A 229 11.24 1.06 -9.51
C GLN A 229 12.74 1.25 -9.29
N LEU A 230 13.41 0.22 -8.76
CA LEU A 230 14.85 0.24 -8.50
C LEU A 230 15.69 0.12 -9.79
N GLY A 231 15.20 -0.59 -10.81
CA GLY A 231 15.88 -0.76 -12.08
C GLY A 231 15.65 0.37 -13.08
N LEU A 232 14.58 1.15 -12.89
CA LEU A 232 14.16 2.17 -13.84
C LEU A 232 15.22 3.27 -14.07
N PRO A 233 15.87 3.87 -13.03
CA PRO A 233 16.87 4.91 -13.24
C PRO A 233 18.04 4.43 -14.12
N GLY A 234 18.60 3.26 -13.83
CA GLY A 234 19.70 2.70 -14.61
C GLY A 234 19.30 2.36 -16.05
N ALA A 235 18.06 1.91 -16.26
CA ALA A 235 17.55 1.65 -17.59
C ALA A 235 17.35 2.94 -18.40
N LEU A 236 16.87 4.02 -17.77
CA LEU A 236 16.72 5.33 -18.40
C LEU A 236 18.07 5.91 -18.79
N GLN A 237 19.06 5.91 -17.88
CA GLN A 237 20.41 6.38 -18.16
C GLN A 237 21.04 5.61 -19.33
N GLY A 238 21.05 4.28 -19.26
CA GLY A 238 21.74 3.45 -20.24
C GLY A 238 21.07 3.37 -21.61
N ARG A 239 19.75 3.63 -21.73
CA ARG A 239 19.04 3.52 -23.02
C ARG A 239 18.72 4.86 -23.67
N LEU A 240 18.66 5.93 -22.89
CA LEU A 240 18.39 7.27 -23.39
C LEU A 240 19.63 8.16 -23.45
N ASP A 241 20.77 7.64 -22.96
CA ASP A 241 22.05 8.38 -22.89
C ASP A 241 21.89 9.72 -22.14
N ILE A 242 21.20 9.68 -21.00
CA ILE A 242 20.92 10.84 -20.15
C ILE A 242 21.64 10.73 -18.81
N ASP A 243 21.94 11.87 -18.19
CA ASP A 243 22.57 11.91 -16.88
C ASP A 243 21.64 11.48 -15.73
N ALA A 244 22.21 11.27 -14.55
CA ALA A 244 21.47 10.80 -13.37
C ALA A 244 20.36 11.79 -12.93
N THR A 245 20.56 13.10 -13.11
CA THR A 245 19.60 14.13 -12.75
C THR A 245 18.39 14.10 -13.68
N GLN A 246 18.67 14.03 -14.99
CA GLN A 246 17.64 13.91 -16.03
C GLN A 246 16.85 12.60 -15.88
N ALA A 247 17.53 11.48 -15.59
CA ALA A 247 16.89 10.20 -15.33
C ALA A 247 15.98 10.26 -14.09
N GLY A 248 16.41 10.95 -13.03
CA GLY A 248 15.61 11.19 -11.83
C GLY A 248 14.34 12.00 -12.12
N HIS A 249 14.46 13.10 -12.87
CA HIS A 249 13.31 13.91 -13.28
C HIS A 249 12.33 13.11 -14.14
N LEU A 250 12.85 12.40 -15.16
CA LEU A 250 12.02 11.57 -16.03
C LEU A 250 11.32 10.44 -15.24
N MET A 251 12.03 9.76 -14.34
CA MET A 251 11.46 8.75 -13.44
C MET A 251 10.30 9.34 -12.62
N GLY A 252 10.45 10.53 -12.07
CA GLY A 252 9.38 11.20 -11.31
C GLY A 252 8.12 11.40 -12.16
N ILE A 253 8.27 11.86 -13.40
CA ILE A 253 7.16 12.02 -14.35
C ILE A 253 6.51 10.68 -14.66
N LEU A 254 7.31 9.66 -15.00
CA LEU A 254 6.84 8.34 -15.38
C LEU A 254 6.08 7.63 -14.24
N LEU A 255 6.59 7.70 -13.02
CA LEU A 255 5.92 7.13 -11.84
C LEU A 255 4.62 7.89 -11.52
N SER A 256 4.58 9.20 -11.73
CA SER A 256 3.35 10.00 -11.58
C SER A 256 2.28 9.61 -12.60
N LEU A 257 2.66 9.41 -13.87
CA LEU A 257 1.76 8.88 -14.91
C LEU A 257 1.23 7.49 -14.55
N GLY A 258 2.11 6.61 -14.03
CA GLY A 258 1.71 5.30 -13.53
C GLY A 258 0.72 5.38 -12.38
N ALA A 259 0.95 6.27 -11.40
CA ALA A 259 0.05 6.48 -10.27
C ALA A 259 -1.33 7.01 -10.70
N LEU A 260 -1.36 7.96 -11.65
CA LEU A 260 -2.60 8.46 -12.25
C LEU A 260 -3.37 7.36 -12.97
N SER A 261 -2.67 6.52 -13.76
CA SER A 261 -3.27 5.40 -14.49
C SER A 261 -3.84 4.36 -13.53
N ALA A 262 -3.12 4.03 -12.45
CA ALA A 262 -3.57 3.14 -11.40
C ALA A 262 -4.83 3.68 -10.71
N LEU A 263 -4.83 4.96 -10.35
CA LEU A 263 -5.98 5.61 -9.72
C LEU A 263 -7.19 5.64 -10.65
N ALA A 264 -7.01 5.96 -11.92
CA ALA A 264 -8.09 5.94 -12.91
C ALA A 264 -8.69 4.54 -13.07
N ALA A 265 -7.87 3.47 -13.11
CA ALA A 265 -8.33 2.10 -13.15
C ALA A 265 -9.15 1.72 -11.90
N GLN A 266 -8.67 2.07 -10.69
CA GLN A 266 -9.34 1.79 -9.42
C GLN A 266 -10.68 2.54 -9.31
N LEU A 267 -10.75 3.81 -9.73
CA LEU A 267 -11.98 4.57 -9.79
C LEU A 267 -12.96 4.01 -10.83
N GLY A 268 -12.45 3.48 -11.95
CA GLY A 268 -13.23 2.77 -12.96
C GLY A 268 -13.91 1.52 -12.39
N ILE A 269 -13.18 0.73 -11.57
CA ILE A 269 -13.74 -0.44 -10.88
C ILE A 269 -14.84 -0.03 -9.90
N THR A 270 -14.62 1.04 -9.12
CA THR A 270 -15.62 1.51 -8.15
C THR A 270 -16.91 1.99 -8.78
N ARG A 271 -16.86 2.45 -10.03
CA ARG A 271 -18.03 2.92 -10.81
C ARG A 271 -18.75 1.80 -11.56
N ARG A 272 -18.03 0.79 -12.06
CA ARG A 272 -18.56 -0.30 -12.88
C ARG A 272 -18.64 -1.59 -12.08
N HIS A 273 -19.83 -1.94 -11.58
CA HIS A 273 -20.09 -3.09 -10.68
C HIS A 273 -19.99 -4.50 -11.32
N ARG A 274 -19.43 -4.66 -12.53
CA ARG A 274 -19.61 -5.87 -13.34
C ARG A 274 -18.41 -6.84 -13.36
N LEU A 275 -17.24 -6.47 -12.83
CA LEU A 275 -16.06 -7.34 -12.93
C LEU A 275 -15.90 -8.20 -11.68
N SER A 276 -15.75 -9.51 -11.87
CA SER A 276 -15.44 -10.44 -10.77
C SER A 276 -14.01 -10.23 -10.28
N GLY A 277 -13.75 -10.55 -9.00
CA GLY A 277 -12.39 -10.48 -8.45
C GLY A 277 -11.39 -11.34 -9.24
N TYR A 278 -11.83 -12.52 -9.75
CA TYR A 278 -11.01 -13.37 -10.60
C TYR A 278 -10.66 -12.70 -11.94
N THR A 279 -11.63 -12.07 -12.60
CA THR A 279 -11.39 -11.34 -13.85
C THR A 279 -10.41 -10.19 -13.65
N LEU A 280 -10.54 -9.44 -12.54
CA LEU A 280 -9.60 -8.38 -12.20
C LEU A 280 -8.18 -8.91 -11.98
N LEU A 281 -8.05 -10.06 -11.31
CA LEU A 281 -6.74 -10.68 -11.08
C LEU A 281 -6.10 -11.14 -12.38
N VAL A 282 -6.86 -11.77 -13.29
CA VAL A 282 -6.36 -12.18 -14.62
C VAL A 282 -5.93 -10.97 -15.45
N LEU A 283 -6.80 -9.96 -15.58
CA LEU A 283 -6.48 -8.74 -16.34
C LEU A 283 -5.28 -7.99 -15.71
N GLY A 284 -5.21 -7.99 -14.38
CA GLY A 284 -4.09 -7.42 -13.64
C GLY A 284 -2.76 -8.12 -13.94
N ALA A 285 -2.74 -9.44 -13.90
CA ALA A 285 -1.56 -10.24 -14.20
C ALA A 285 -1.11 -10.05 -15.67
N LEU A 286 -2.05 -10.07 -16.62
CA LEU A 286 -1.76 -9.77 -18.04
C LEU A 286 -1.18 -8.37 -18.22
N GLY A 287 -1.74 -7.36 -17.54
CA GLY A 287 -1.25 -5.99 -17.59
C GLY A 287 0.18 -5.86 -17.02
N LEU A 288 0.50 -6.57 -15.92
CA LEU A 288 1.85 -6.60 -15.36
C LEU A 288 2.86 -7.20 -16.35
N VAL A 289 2.54 -8.36 -16.94
CA VAL A 289 3.42 -9.03 -17.92
C VAL A 289 3.60 -8.17 -19.17
N ALA A 290 2.53 -7.61 -19.72
CA ALA A 290 2.59 -6.73 -20.89
C ALA A 290 3.37 -5.45 -20.61
N GLY A 291 3.11 -4.78 -19.49
CA GLY A 291 3.78 -3.54 -19.10
C GLY A 291 5.26 -3.74 -18.85
N TYR A 292 5.65 -4.75 -18.08
CA TYR A 292 7.06 -5.05 -17.83
C TYR A 292 7.76 -5.63 -19.08
N GLY A 293 7.06 -6.41 -19.90
CA GLY A 293 7.56 -6.82 -21.21
C GLY A 293 7.93 -5.63 -22.08
N LEU A 294 7.04 -4.63 -22.14
CA LEU A 294 7.32 -3.40 -22.89
C LEU A 294 8.51 -2.63 -22.30
N LEU A 295 8.64 -2.56 -20.97
CA LEU A 295 9.78 -1.91 -20.32
C LEU A 295 11.12 -2.58 -20.63
N THR A 296 11.14 -3.90 -20.86
CA THR A 296 12.39 -4.60 -21.23
C THR A 296 12.91 -4.26 -22.63
N ILE A 297 12.02 -3.82 -23.54
CA ILE A 297 12.35 -3.51 -24.93
C ILE A 297 12.25 -2.01 -25.27
N ALA A 298 11.78 -1.18 -24.32
CA ALA A 298 11.59 0.25 -24.54
C ALA A 298 12.92 0.95 -24.86
N VAL A 299 12.94 1.73 -25.94
CA VAL A 299 14.11 2.50 -26.40
C VAL A 299 13.92 4.02 -26.29
N GLY A 300 12.72 4.51 -25.94
CA GLY A 300 12.42 5.94 -25.83
C GLY A 300 11.48 6.26 -24.66
N PRO A 301 11.38 7.53 -24.23
CA PRO A 301 10.56 7.95 -23.09
C PRO A 301 9.09 7.52 -23.19
N ALA A 302 8.52 7.54 -24.40
CA ALA A 302 7.14 7.12 -24.65
C ALA A 302 6.94 5.62 -24.37
N GLY A 303 7.90 4.77 -24.78
CA GLY A 303 7.86 3.33 -24.50
C GLY A 303 7.93 3.03 -23.00
N PHE A 304 8.82 3.70 -22.27
CA PHE A 304 8.88 3.64 -20.81
C PHE A 304 7.57 4.11 -20.17
N GLY A 305 7.02 5.24 -20.65
CA GLY A 305 5.75 5.77 -20.14
C GLY A 305 4.60 4.79 -20.32
N LEU A 306 4.43 4.26 -21.52
CA LEU A 306 3.37 3.29 -21.83
C LEU A 306 3.53 2.00 -21.00
N GLY A 307 4.76 1.47 -20.89
CA GLY A 307 5.04 0.28 -20.09
C GLY A 307 4.68 0.47 -18.62
N ILE A 308 5.07 1.60 -18.02
CA ILE A 308 4.74 1.93 -16.63
C ILE A 308 3.24 2.12 -16.44
N MET A 309 2.54 2.80 -17.35
CA MET A 309 1.10 2.98 -17.28
C MET A 309 0.37 1.63 -17.30
N ILE A 310 0.71 0.74 -18.24
CA ILE A 310 0.10 -0.59 -18.37
C ILE A 310 0.39 -1.43 -17.13
N ALA A 311 1.64 -1.49 -16.65
CA ALA A 311 2.02 -2.23 -15.44
C ALA A 311 1.29 -1.69 -14.20
N SER A 312 1.16 -0.36 -14.07
CA SER A 312 0.47 0.27 -12.94
C SER A 312 -1.03 -0.02 -12.95
N VAL A 313 -1.67 -0.02 -14.12
CA VAL A 313 -3.06 -0.48 -14.28
C VAL A 313 -3.16 -1.96 -13.89
N GLY A 314 -2.22 -2.79 -14.36
CA GLY A 314 -2.14 -4.21 -14.00
C GLY A 314 -2.09 -4.42 -12.48
N ALA A 315 -1.21 -3.73 -11.79
CA ALA A 315 -1.10 -3.78 -10.34
C ALA A 315 -2.39 -3.30 -9.65
N ALA A 316 -2.98 -2.21 -10.15
CA ALA A 316 -4.22 -1.64 -9.61
C ALA A 316 -5.43 -2.58 -9.73
N LEU A 317 -5.49 -3.41 -10.77
CA LEU A 317 -6.52 -4.44 -10.96
C LEU A 317 -6.23 -5.70 -10.13
N ALA A 318 -4.97 -6.13 -10.04
CA ALA A 318 -4.58 -7.35 -9.32
C ALA A 318 -4.87 -7.25 -7.81
N VAL A 319 -4.57 -6.10 -7.19
CA VAL A 319 -4.70 -5.91 -5.73
C VAL A 319 -6.11 -6.22 -5.20
N PRO A 320 -7.20 -5.60 -5.68
CA PRO A 320 -8.54 -5.95 -5.21
C PRO A 320 -8.93 -7.38 -5.58
N GLY A 321 -8.39 -7.92 -6.69
CA GLY A 321 -8.66 -9.29 -7.14
C GLY A 321 -8.18 -10.35 -6.14
N TYR A 322 -6.88 -10.40 -5.82
CA TYR A 322 -6.37 -11.40 -4.86
C TYR A 322 -6.80 -11.10 -3.42
N THR A 323 -7.04 -9.82 -3.06
CA THR A 323 -7.57 -9.49 -1.74
C THR A 323 -9.00 -10.01 -1.56
N ASP A 324 -9.84 -9.92 -2.59
CA ASP A 324 -11.16 -10.53 -2.59
C ASP A 324 -11.06 -12.06 -2.46
N ALA A 325 -10.17 -12.72 -3.21
CA ALA A 325 -9.94 -14.17 -3.08
C ALA A 325 -9.49 -14.57 -1.67
N ALA A 326 -8.60 -13.78 -1.05
CA ALA A 326 -8.07 -14.06 0.28
C ALA A 326 -9.11 -13.89 1.39
N THR A 327 -10.02 -12.92 1.23
CA THR A 327 -11.00 -12.53 2.28
C THR A 327 -12.37 -13.21 2.16
N ARG A 328 -12.63 -14.04 1.12
CA ARG A 328 -13.93 -14.70 0.93
C ARG A 328 -14.24 -15.80 1.93
N GLN A 329 -13.23 -16.56 2.33
CA GLN A 329 -13.39 -17.78 3.14
C GLN A 329 -12.72 -17.68 4.50
N ARG A 330 -12.31 -16.49 4.92
CA ARG A 330 -11.56 -16.23 6.14
C ARG A 330 -11.91 -14.88 6.74
N PRO A 331 -11.60 -14.67 8.01
CA PRO A 331 -11.70 -13.35 8.63
C PRO A 331 -10.95 -12.30 7.79
N PRO A 332 -11.63 -11.23 7.34
CA PRO A 332 -11.04 -10.30 6.36
C PRO A 332 -9.83 -9.53 6.88
N GLY A 333 -9.84 -9.15 8.16
CA GLY A 333 -8.75 -8.39 8.78
C GLY A 333 -7.47 -9.21 8.89
N ALA A 334 -7.56 -10.46 9.38
CA ALA A 334 -6.43 -11.37 9.47
C ALA A 334 -5.82 -11.66 8.08
N SER A 335 -6.67 -11.93 7.07
CA SER A 335 -6.22 -12.18 5.69
C SER A 335 -5.54 -10.94 5.09
N ALA A 336 -6.13 -9.76 5.25
CA ALA A 336 -5.55 -8.50 4.79
C ALA A 336 -4.22 -8.17 5.49
N GLY A 337 -4.11 -8.48 6.79
CA GLY A 337 -2.86 -8.32 7.54
C GLY A 337 -1.74 -9.21 7.01
N LEU A 338 -2.04 -10.49 6.68
CA LEU A 338 -1.07 -11.40 6.05
C LEU A 338 -0.66 -10.95 4.65
N LEU A 339 -1.59 -10.43 3.86
CA LEU A 339 -1.28 -9.85 2.54
C LEU A 339 -0.35 -8.62 2.67
N ALA A 340 -0.60 -7.74 3.64
CA ALA A 340 0.26 -6.59 3.91
C ALA A 340 1.68 -7.02 4.35
N MET A 341 1.79 -8.07 5.16
CA MET A 341 3.07 -8.69 5.52
C MET A 341 3.79 -9.24 4.28
N ALA A 342 3.09 -9.95 3.39
CA ALA A 342 3.66 -10.48 2.16
C ALA A 342 4.19 -9.36 1.24
N HIS A 343 3.48 -8.23 1.14
CA HIS A 343 3.97 -7.06 0.41
C HIS A 343 5.25 -6.50 1.03
N THR A 344 5.30 -6.33 2.34
CA THR A 344 6.49 -5.80 3.03
C THR A 344 7.70 -6.71 2.83
N LEU A 345 7.51 -8.04 2.91
CA LEU A 345 8.55 -9.03 2.60
C LEU A 345 9.01 -8.90 1.13
N GLY A 346 8.08 -8.74 0.19
CA GLY A 346 8.41 -8.58 -1.23
C GLY A 346 9.27 -7.35 -1.51
N TYR A 347 8.98 -6.22 -0.88
CA TYR A 347 9.83 -5.02 -0.96
C TYR A 347 11.23 -5.28 -0.38
N GLY A 348 11.32 -6.00 0.75
CA GLY A 348 12.60 -6.39 1.34
C GLY A 348 13.43 -7.29 0.43
N VAL A 349 12.82 -8.32 -0.15
CA VAL A 349 13.47 -9.25 -1.11
C VAL A 349 13.99 -8.48 -2.32
N ALA A 350 13.19 -7.58 -2.90
CA ALA A 350 13.61 -6.77 -4.03
C ALA A 350 14.82 -5.88 -3.70
N THR A 351 14.82 -5.25 -2.53
CA THR A 351 15.92 -4.41 -2.07
C THR A 351 17.23 -5.21 -1.92
N LEU A 352 17.15 -6.42 -1.35
CA LEU A 352 18.30 -7.32 -1.25
C LEU A 352 18.80 -7.78 -2.62
N THR A 353 17.90 -8.00 -3.59
CA THR A 353 18.25 -8.41 -4.94
C THR A 353 19.11 -7.36 -5.66
N VAL A 354 18.90 -6.07 -5.40
CA VAL A 354 19.66 -4.98 -6.03
C VAL A 354 21.16 -5.07 -5.73
N SER A 355 21.54 -5.52 -4.54
CA SER A 355 22.95 -5.69 -4.18
C SER A 355 23.64 -6.87 -4.88
N LEU A 356 22.84 -7.79 -5.47
CA LEU A 356 23.31 -9.03 -6.07
C LEU A 356 23.29 -9.00 -7.61
N VAL A 357 22.57 -8.04 -8.20
CA VAL A 357 22.28 -8.04 -9.65
C VAL A 357 22.55 -6.67 -10.25
N THR A 358 23.06 -6.64 -11.48
CA THR A 358 23.27 -5.39 -12.24
C THR A 358 21.94 -4.67 -12.54
N ALA A 359 21.93 -3.35 -12.52
CA ALA A 359 20.73 -2.52 -12.76
C ALA A 359 20.02 -2.89 -14.08
N SER A 360 20.75 -3.25 -15.12
CA SER A 360 20.21 -3.65 -16.43
C SER A 360 19.33 -4.91 -16.38
N ARG A 361 19.52 -5.79 -15.39
CA ARG A 361 18.75 -7.02 -15.23
C ARG A 361 17.50 -6.86 -14.35
N LEU A 362 17.39 -5.77 -13.61
CA LEU A 362 16.27 -5.59 -12.66
C LEU A 362 14.90 -5.54 -13.36
N LEU A 363 14.82 -4.91 -14.55
CA LEU A 363 13.57 -4.89 -15.33
C LEU A 363 13.20 -6.29 -15.86
N SER A 364 14.17 -7.10 -16.26
CA SER A 364 13.91 -8.48 -16.68
C SER A 364 13.47 -9.36 -15.52
N LEU A 365 14.02 -9.15 -14.31
CA LEU A 365 13.58 -9.84 -13.11
C LEU A 365 12.18 -9.40 -12.68
N SER A 366 11.80 -8.13 -12.87
CA SER A 366 10.42 -7.69 -12.61
C SER A 366 9.42 -8.38 -13.55
N LEU A 367 9.77 -8.54 -14.82
CA LEU A 367 8.99 -9.32 -15.78
C LEU A 367 8.90 -10.79 -15.37
N ALA A 368 10.01 -11.42 -14.99
CA ALA A 368 10.02 -12.82 -14.54
C ALA A 368 9.11 -13.02 -13.32
N ALA A 369 9.17 -12.12 -12.33
CA ALA A 369 8.29 -12.16 -11.16
C ALA A 369 6.80 -12.02 -11.56
N ALA A 370 6.48 -11.15 -12.52
CA ALA A 370 5.12 -11.01 -13.05
C ALA A 370 4.64 -12.25 -13.81
N CYS A 371 5.51 -12.90 -14.58
CA CYS A 371 5.19 -14.16 -15.25
C CYS A 371 4.89 -15.29 -14.24
N VAL A 372 5.72 -15.43 -13.19
CA VAL A 372 5.46 -16.40 -12.11
C VAL A 372 4.16 -16.08 -11.39
N LEU A 373 3.88 -14.80 -11.11
CA LEU A 373 2.60 -14.37 -10.54
C LEU A 373 1.43 -14.81 -11.43
N MET A 374 1.52 -14.60 -12.73
CA MET A 374 0.47 -15.01 -13.68
C MET A 374 0.20 -16.51 -13.66
N LEU A 375 1.25 -17.35 -13.52
CA LEU A 375 1.11 -18.80 -13.41
C LEU A 375 0.40 -19.25 -12.13
N LEU A 376 0.40 -18.43 -11.06
CA LEU A 376 -0.30 -18.71 -9.81
C LEU A 376 -1.78 -18.31 -9.83
N VAL A 377 -2.22 -17.46 -10.76
CA VAL A 377 -3.61 -16.97 -10.85
C VAL A 377 -4.64 -18.12 -10.93
N PRO A 378 -4.46 -19.17 -11.75
CA PRO A 378 -5.42 -20.28 -11.82
C PRO A 378 -5.64 -21.00 -10.49
N MET A 379 -4.62 -21.04 -9.61
CA MET A 379 -4.70 -21.68 -8.29
C MET A 379 -5.68 -20.98 -7.35
N THR A 380 -6.02 -19.72 -7.63
CA THR A 380 -7.01 -18.97 -6.85
C THR A 380 -8.46 -19.20 -7.31
N ARG A 381 -8.70 -19.85 -8.47
CA ARG A 381 -10.02 -19.96 -9.12
C ARG A 381 -11.07 -20.62 -8.23
N SER A 382 -10.71 -21.67 -7.50
CA SER A 382 -11.61 -22.38 -6.58
C SER A 382 -12.20 -21.47 -5.50
N ARG A 383 -11.49 -20.43 -5.09
CA ARG A 383 -11.93 -19.46 -4.08
C ARG A 383 -13.09 -18.58 -4.56
N PHE A 384 -13.25 -18.42 -5.87
CA PHE A 384 -14.32 -17.63 -6.49
C PHE A 384 -15.54 -18.48 -6.85
N GLN A 385 -15.41 -19.83 -6.90
CA GLN A 385 -16.48 -20.74 -7.33
C GLN A 385 -17.44 -21.13 -6.19
N THR A 386 -16.97 -21.20 -4.96
CA THR A 386 -17.73 -21.70 -3.81
C THR A 386 -18.98 -20.84 -3.50
N THR A 387 -18.99 -19.56 -3.86
CA THR A 387 -20.14 -18.66 -3.65
C THR A 387 -21.30 -18.92 -4.60
N ARG A 388 -21.03 -19.40 -5.84
CA ARG A 388 -22.08 -19.71 -6.81
C ARG A 388 -22.85 -20.99 -6.46
N ALA A 389 -22.22 -21.94 -5.80
CA ALA A 389 -22.88 -23.17 -5.36
C ALA A 389 -23.86 -22.91 -4.20
N VAL A 390 -23.47 -22.09 -3.23
CA VAL A 390 -24.32 -21.75 -2.07
C VAL A 390 -25.53 -20.91 -2.49
N SER A 391 -25.37 -19.95 -3.41
CA SER A 391 -26.53 -19.16 -3.90
C SER A 391 -27.53 -20.00 -4.73
N ARG A 392 -27.06 -21.01 -5.48
CA ARG A 392 -27.95 -21.92 -6.21
C ARG A 392 -28.78 -22.84 -5.30
N ILE A 393 -28.20 -23.27 -4.17
CA ILE A 393 -28.92 -24.11 -3.20
C ILE A 393 -29.98 -23.30 -2.45
N ALA A 394 -29.69 -22.01 -2.15
CA ALA A 394 -30.67 -21.13 -1.50
C ALA A 394 -31.89 -20.78 -2.39
N THR A 395 -31.72 -20.72 -3.71
CA THR A 395 -32.80 -20.44 -4.68
C THR A 395 -33.60 -21.66 -5.13
N THR A 396 -33.22 -22.87 -4.69
CA THR A 396 -33.97 -24.11 -4.98
C THR A 396 -34.87 -24.56 -3.81
N HIS A 397 -34.90 -23.81 -2.72
CA HIS A 397 -35.75 -24.08 -1.54
C HIS A 397 -36.86 -23.02 -1.31
N ASP A 398 -37.03 -22.06 -2.20
CA ASP A 398 -38.21 -21.19 -2.35
C ASP A 398 -39.05 -21.65 -3.57
#